data_51edf5b4b6fe5cd1a55011cdf3920918
#
_entry.id   51edf5b4b6fe5cd1a55011cdf3920918
#
_cell.length_a   1.000
_cell.length_b   1.000
_cell.length_c   1.000
_cell.angle_alpha   90.00
_cell.angle_beta   90.00
_cell.angle_gamma   90.00
#
_symmetry.space_group_name_H-M   'P 1'
#
loop_
_entity.id
_entity.type
_entity.pdbx_description
1 polymer ?
#
loop_
_entity_poly.entity_id
_entity_poly.type
_entity_poly.pdbx_seq_one_letter_code
_entity_poly.pdbx_strand_id
1 'polypeptide(L)'
;MQQTLLRAQKVADEITANARREAELMVREAEGVADRVVHQAVEQTTRMEARIQELRTMRKELQHKFRNTIDLFQRILEAEMEEERVPSGGTVVQLPRKKREA
;
A
#
# COMPACT_ATOMS: atom_id res chain seq x y z
N MET A 1 -63.73 -27.69 -29.48
CA MET A 1 -62.46 -28.42 -29.51
C MET A 1 -61.34 -27.62 -30.07
N GLN A 2 -61.42 -27.10 -31.28
CA GLN A 2 -60.37 -26.34 -31.85
C GLN A 2 -60.06 -25.08 -31.07
N GLN A 3 -61.06 -24.42 -30.54
CA GLN A 3 -60.88 -23.24 -29.78
C GLN A 3 -60.12 -23.51 -28.48
N THR A 4 -60.40 -24.63 -27.86
CA THR A 4 -59.74 -25.05 -26.64
C THR A 4 -58.25 -25.30 -26.91
N LEU A 5 -57.92 -25.93 -28.02
CA LEU A 5 -56.55 -26.21 -28.37
C LEU A 5 -55.83 -24.93 -28.73
N LEU A 6 -56.47 -24.01 -29.43
CA LEU A 6 -55.86 -22.73 -29.76
C LEU A 6 -55.57 -21.92 -28.53
N ARG A 7 -56.49 -21.94 -27.57
CA ARG A 7 -56.27 -21.22 -26.32
C ARG A 7 -55.14 -21.82 -25.53
N ALA A 8 -55.12 -23.18 -25.49
CA ALA A 8 -54.05 -23.85 -24.77
C ALA A 8 -52.70 -23.53 -25.39
N GLN A 9 -52.66 -23.49 -26.74
CA GLN A 9 -51.43 -23.20 -27.43
C GLN A 9 -51.01 -21.75 -27.20
N LYS A 10 -51.97 -20.82 -27.18
CA LYS A 10 -51.67 -19.43 -26.90
C LYS A 10 -51.14 -19.24 -25.50
N VAL A 11 -51.73 -19.93 -24.52
CA VAL A 11 -51.26 -19.85 -23.15
C VAL A 11 -49.86 -20.42 -23.04
N ALA A 12 -49.62 -21.55 -23.71
CA ALA A 12 -48.29 -22.16 -23.71
C ALA A 12 -47.24 -21.20 -24.31
N ASP A 13 -47.61 -20.53 -25.41
CA ASP A 13 -46.71 -19.58 -26.05
C ASP A 13 -46.43 -18.37 -25.13
N GLU A 14 -47.46 -17.90 -24.43
CA GLU A 14 -47.31 -16.80 -23.51
C GLU A 14 -46.41 -17.19 -22.33
N ILE A 15 -46.60 -18.39 -21.80
CA ILE A 15 -45.77 -18.88 -20.72
C ILE A 15 -44.30 -18.96 -21.17
N THR A 16 -44.08 -19.52 -22.36
CA THR A 16 -42.74 -19.65 -22.92
C THR A 16 -42.13 -18.28 -23.12
N ALA A 17 -42.85 -17.32 -23.67
CA ALA A 17 -42.35 -15.99 -23.92
C ALA A 17 -42.04 -15.29 -22.60
N ASN A 18 -42.90 -15.45 -21.60
CA ASN A 18 -42.64 -14.83 -20.28
C ASN A 18 -41.43 -15.47 -19.63
N ALA A 19 -41.30 -16.78 -19.72
CA ALA A 19 -40.15 -17.48 -19.15
C ALA A 19 -38.85 -17.02 -19.80
N ARG A 20 -38.87 -16.79 -21.13
CA ARG A 20 -37.69 -16.29 -21.81
C ARG A 20 -37.34 -14.89 -21.36
N ARG A 21 -38.33 -14.02 -21.22
CA ARG A 21 -38.11 -12.68 -20.77
C ARG A 21 -37.51 -12.66 -19.36
N GLU A 22 -38.05 -13.50 -18.49
CA GLU A 22 -37.53 -13.59 -17.14
C GLU A 22 -36.10 -14.12 -17.12
N ALA A 23 -35.82 -15.13 -17.94
CA ALA A 23 -34.48 -15.69 -18.02
C ALA A 23 -33.50 -14.66 -18.55
N GLU A 24 -33.88 -13.91 -19.58
CA GLU A 24 -33.01 -12.87 -20.11
C GLU A 24 -32.75 -11.76 -19.09
N LEU A 25 -33.78 -11.42 -18.31
CA LEU A 25 -33.65 -10.43 -17.29
C LEU A 25 -32.72 -10.90 -16.19
N MET A 26 -32.86 -12.16 -15.77
CA MET A 26 -31.99 -12.75 -14.77
C MET A 26 -30.54 -12.78 -15.21
N VAL A 27 -30.30 -13.12 -16.49
CA VAL A 27 -28.97 -13.13 -17.05
C VAL A 27 -28.37 -11.71 -17.03
N ARG A 28 -29.16 -10.73 -17.45
CA ARG A 28 -28.69 -9.35 -17.46
C ARG A 28 -28.38 -8.85 -16.05
N GLU A 29 -29.23 -9.21 -15.09
CA GLU A 29 -29.00 -8.83 -13.70
C GLU A 29 -27.74 -9.49 -13.18
N ALA A 30 -27.55 -10.77 -13.50
CA ALA A 30 -26.36 -11.51 -13.08
C ALA A 30 -25.10 -10.90 -13.70
N GLU A 31 -25.16 -10.53 -14.97
CA GLU A 31 -24.04 -9.89 -15.64
C GLU A 31 -23.74 -8.53 -15.01
N GLY A 32 -24.78 -7.76 -14.67
CA GLY A 32 -24.60 -6.49 -14.01
C GLY A 32 -23.95 -6.62 -12.64
N VAL A 33 -24.36 -7.65 -11.88
CA VAL A 33 -23.76 -7.91 -10.57
C VAL A 33 -22.30 -8.32 -10.75
N ALA A 34 -22.05 -9.21 -11.71
CA ALA A 34 -20.69 -9.66 -11.97
C ALA A 34 -19.79 -8.50 -12.38
N ASP A 35 -20.26 -7.62 -13.23
CA ASP A 35 -19.50 -6.45 -13.65
C ASP A 35 -19.19 -5.55 -12.47
N ARG A 36 -20.16 -5.33 -11.58
CA ARG A 36 -19.94 -4.51 -10.40
C ARG A 36 -18.89 -5.14 -9.48
N VAL A 37 -18.97 -6.45 -9.28
CA VAL A 37 -18.01 -7.15 -8.42
C VAL A 37 -16.61 -7.05 -9.00
N VAL A 38 -16.47 -7.27 -10.31
CA VAL A 38 -15.17 -7.16 -10.96
C VAL A 38 -14.63 -5.73 -10.87
N HIS A 39 -15.50 -4.75 -11.09
CA HIS A 39 -15.10 -3.35 -11.04
C HIS A 39 -14.64 -2.96 -9.64
N GLN A 40 -15.37 -3.39 -8.62
CA GLN A 40 -14.99 -3.14 -7.24
C GLN A 40 -13.67 -3.82 -6.89
N ALA A 41 -13.45 -5.04 -7.39
CA ALA A 41 -12.21 -5.76 -7.15
C ALA A 41 -11.03 -5.04 -7.80
N VAL A 42 -11.22 -4.52 -9.01
CA VAL A 42 -10.17 -3.78 -9.70
C VAL A 42 -9.85 -2.49 -8.96
N GLU A 43 -10.87 -1.78 -8.48
CA GLU A 43 -10.67 -0.56 -7.71
C GLU A 43 -9.92 -0.85 -6.42
N GLN A 44 -10.26 -1.93 -5.74
CA GLN A 44 -9.58 -2.33 -4.53
C GLN A 44 -8.13 -2.66 -4.79
N THR A 45 -7.86 -3.40 -5.86
CA THR A 45 -6.51 -3.76 -6.24
C THR A 45 -5.68 -2.52 -6.54
N THR A 46 -6.27 -1.56 -7.25
CA THR A 46 -5.59 -0.31 -7.58
C THR A 46 -5.23 0.47 -6.30
N ARG A 47 -6.17 0.51 -5.35
CA ARG A 47 -5.90 1.18 -4.08
C ARG A 47 -4.81 0.49 -3.28
N MET A 48 -4.80 -0.84 -3.30
CA MET A 48 -3.77 -1.60 -2.62
C MET A 48 -2.41 -1.37 -3.24
N GLU A 49 -2.35 -1.34 -4.57
CA GLU A 49 -1.09 -1.07 -5.27
C GLU A 49 -0.56 0.31 -4.92
N ALA A 50 -1.45 1.31 -4.88
CA ALA A 50 -1.06 2.66 -4.49
C ALA A 50 -0.55 2.68 -3.05
N ARG A 51 -1.22 1.95 -2.16
CA ARG A 51 -0.79 1.88 -0.77
C ARG A 51 0.57 1.21 -0.62
N ILE A 52 0.80 0.16 -1.40
CA ILE A 52 2.09 -0.52 -1.40
C ILE A 52 3.19 0.44 -1.83
N GLN A 53 2.93 1.26 -2.85
CA GLN A 53 3.91 2.23 -3.31
C GLN A 53 4.18 3.29 -2.25
N GLU A 54 3.15 3.75 -1.57
CA GLU A 54 3.33 4.69 -0.47
C GLU A 54 4.18 4.09 0.62
N LEU A 55 3.90 2.85 0.99
CA LEU A 55 4.66 2.18 2.04
C LEU A 55 6.13 1.96 1.64
N ARG A 56 6.36 1.67 0.38
CA ARG A 56 7.73 1.52 -0.12
C ARG A 56 8.49 2.84 -0.04
N THR A 57 7.82 3.94 -0.40
CA THR A 57 8.41 5.26 -0.31
C THR A 57 8.72 5.63 1.13
N MET A 58 7.78 5.37 2.04
CA MET A 58 7.97 5.63 3.46
C MET A 58 9.13 4.81 4.01
N ARG A 59 9.24 3.56 3.57
CA ARG A 59 10.35 2.72 4.00
C ARG A 59 11.69 3.27 3.55
N LYS A 60 11.76 3.75 2.31
CA LYS A 60 13.00 4.33 1.81
C LYS A 60 13.38 5.59 2.58
N GLU A 61 12.40 6.43 2.86
CA GLU A 61 12.64 7.64 3.63
C GLU A 61 13.14 7.31 5.02
N LEU A 62 12.55 6.31 5.65
CA LEU A 62 12.95 5.90 6.97
C LEU A 62 14.37 5.32 6.95
N GLN A 63 14.69 4.54 5.93
CA GLN A 63 16.04 3.99 5.77
C GLN A 63 17.07 5.11 5.63
N HIS A 64 16.72 6.14 4.85
CA HIS A 64 17.63 7.27 4.68
C HIS A 64 17.83 8.03 5.99
N LYS A 65 16.75 8.22 6.75
CA LYS A 65 16.86 8.90 8.05
C LYS A 65 17.73 8.11 9.02
N PHE A 66 17.54 6.79 9.04
CA PHE A 66 18.36 5.97 9.90
C PHE A 66 19.82 6.01 9.48
N ARG A 67 20.08 5.95 8.19
CA ARG A 67 21.45 5.99 7.71
C ARG A 67 22.11 7.33 8.06
N ASN A 68 21.38 8.43 7.88
CA ASN A 68 21.88 9.73 8.22
C ASN A 68 22.16 9.86 9.72
N THR A 69 21.30 9.30 10.55
CA THR A 69 21.47 9.31 11.99
C THR A 69 22.70 8.48 12.39
N ILE A 70 22.88 7.33 11.78
CA ILE A 70 24.04 6.49 12.03
C ILE A 70 25.31 7.21 11.62
N ASP A 71 25.29 7.86 10.46
CA ASP A 71 26.45 8.60 9.99
C ASP A 71 26.80 9.74 10.95
N LEU A 72 25.78 10.43 11.45
CA LEU A 72 25.98 11.50 12.38
C LEU A 72 26.60 10.99 13.69
N PHE A 73 26.08 9.89 14.21
CA PHE A 73 26.64 9.31 15.42
C PHE A 73 28.07 8.86 15.20
N GLN A 74 28.38 8.31 14.06
CA GLN A 74 29.75 7.90 13.77
C GLN A 74 30.68 9.09 13.76
N ARG A 75 30.25 10.21 13.20
CA ARG A 75 31.06 11.41 13.18
C ARG A 75 31.30 11.97 14.59
N ILE A 76 30.24 11.92 15.40
CA ILE A 76 30.35 12.39 16.77
C ILE A 76 31.33 11.51 17.54
N LEU A 77 31.21 10.20 17.37
CA LEU A 77 32.12 9.29 18.06
C LEU A 77 33.55 9.47 17.60
N GLU A 78 33.77 9.66 16.33
CA GLU A 78 35.09 9.85 15.79
C GLU A 78 35.70 11.18 16.32
N ALA A 79 34.89 12.21 16.39
CA ALA A 79 35.34 13.49 16.93
C ALA A 79 35.71 13.36 18.38
N GLU A 80 34.92 12.61 19.15
CA GLU A 80 35.24 12.43 20.55
C GLU A 80 36.51 11.60 20.72
N MET A 81 36.70 10.61 19.93
CA MET A 81 37.90 9.79 19.98
C MET A 81 39.10 10.60 19.60
N GLU A 82 38.97 11.50 18.65
CA GLU A 82 40.08 12.37 18.28
C GLU A 82 40.42 13.32 19.38
N GLU A 83 39.43 13.86 20.06
CA GLU A 83 39.68 14.76 21.17
C GLU A 83 40.40 14.03 22.29
N GLU A 84 40.01 12.83 22.58
CA GLU A 84 40.64 12.06 23.61
C GLU A 84 42.08 11.77 23.20
N ARG A 85 42.31 11.50 21.96
CA ARG A 85 43.62 11.17 21.50
C ARG A 85 44.53 12.33 21.55
N VAL A 86 44.12 13.48 21.12
CA VAL A 86 44.90 14.68 21.11
C VAL A 86 45.30 15.13 22.51
N PRO A 87 44.35 15.30 23.39
CA PRO A 87 44.71 15.76 24.72
C PRO A 87 45.66 14.79 25.38
N SER A 88 45.38 13.55 25.28
CA SER A 88 46.26 12.62 25.92
C SER A 88 47.60 12.73 25.27
N GLY A 89 47.64 13.03 24.03
CA GLY A 89 48.87 13.12 23.36
C GLY A 89 49.67 14.22 23.81
N GLY A 90 49.15 15.27 24.01
CA GLY A 90 49.93 16.32 24.38
C GLY A 90 49.38 17.48 25.07
N THR A 91 48.33 17.95 24.69
CA THR A 91 47.85 19.08 25.27
C THR A 91 47.73 19.02 26.70
N VAL A 92 47.27 18.06 27.17
CA VAL A 92 47.10 17.95 28.52
C VAL A 92 48.26 18.27 29.27
N VAL A 93 49.20 17.73 28.91
CA VAL A 93 50.39 17.94 29.52
C VAL A 93 50.77 19.30 29.65
N GLN A 94 50.90 19.94 28.67
CA GLN A 94 51.33 21.22 28.78
C GLN A 94 50.52 22.08 29.52
N LEU A 95 49.37 22.05 29.37
CA LEU A 95 48.57 22.92 30.02
C LEU A 95 48.87 23.15 31.37
N PRO A 96 48.79 22.27 32.01
CA PRO A 96 48.87 22.48 33.36
C PRO A 96 50.12 23.04 33.76
N ARG A 97 51.08 22.50 33.40
CA ARG A 97 52.21 22.91 33.87
C ARG A 97 52.53 24.23 33.71
N LYS A 98 52.37 24.68 32.70
CA LYS A 98 52.76 25.92 32.52
C LYS A 98 52.20 26.89 33.37
N LYS A 99 51.16 26.93 33.56
CA LYS A 99 50.62 27.90 34.26
C LYS A 99 50.97 27.84 35.59
N ARG A 100 51.06 26.86 36.04
CA ARG A 100 51.28 26.79 37.30
C ARG A 100 52.54 27.11 37.69
N GLU A 101 53.29 26.97 36.96
CA GLU A 101 54.51 27.31 37.38
C GLU A 101 54.68 28.58 37.77
N ALA A 102 54.07 29.35 37.24
CA ALA A 102 54.29 30.66 37.66
C ALA A 102 53.71 30.75 39.01
#